data_ac649f096adc201a3b74f4c9a947a9c1
#
_entry.id   ac649f096adc201a3b74f4c9a947a9c1
#
_cell.length_a   1.000
_cell.length_b   1.000
_cell.length_c   1.000
_cell.angle_alpha   90.00
_cell.angle_beta   90.00
_cell.angle_gamma   90.00
#
_symmetry.space_group_name_H-M   'P 1'
#
loop_
_entity.id
_entity.type
_entity.pdbx_description
1 polymer ?
#
loop_
_entity_poly.entity_id
_entity_poly.type
_entity_poly.pdbx_seq_one_letter_code
_entity_poly.pdbx_strand_id
1 'polypeptide(L)'
;DEFLTYIQKAHFNYMWEGAEPTSGLACERIHTDGVYPENDADIVTTGGSGFGIAGLLVGIERGFITREEGVARFHQIADYLAKADRFHGVWPHWMHGPTGKVKPFGQKDNGGDLVESAFLMQGLLCVRQYFKDGNESEKALAAKIDQLWREMEWTWYLNGQDVLYWHWSPNYAWEMNFPLEGYNECLITYILAASSPTYPIPASAYHNGWARKGGIKSDAVAYDLPLILKHNYAEEYGGPLFWAHYSYIGLCPVACRIDTLTTGT
;
A
#
# COMPACT_ATOMS: atom_id res chain seq x y z
N ASP A 1 -3.04 7.16 -28.92
CA ASP A 1 -3.10 5.73 -29.14
C ASP A 1 -4.39 5.16 -28.53
N GLU A 2 -5.40 4.92 -29.38
CA GLU A 2 -6.76 4.53 -28.99
C GLU A 2 -6.79 3.22 -28.21
N PHE A 3 -5.97 2.25 -28.62
CA PHE A 3 -5.92 0.93 -27.96
C PHE A 3 -5.39 1.02 -26.53
N LEU A 4 -4.34 1.80 -26.29
CA LEU A 4 -3.83 2.02 -24.92
C LEU A 4 -4.84 2.77 -24.06
N THR A 5 -5.55 3.74 -24.62
CA THR A 5 -6.61 4.46 -23.90
C THR A 5 -7.77 3.52 -23.55
N TYR A 6 -8.16 2.62 -24.47
CA TYR A 6 -9.16 1.60 -24.21
C TYR A 6 -8.77 0.68 -23.04
N ILE A 7 -7.53 0.15 -23.08
CA ILE A 7 -7.00 -0.71 -22.00
C ILE A 7 -6.96 0.04 -20.67
N GLN A 8 -6.44 1.27 -20.63
CA GLN A 8 -6.41 2.07 -19.41
C GLN A 8 -7.79 2.29 -18.83
N LYS A 9 -8.79 2.61 -19.68
CA LYS A 9 -10.17 2.81 -19.23
C LYS A 9 -10.79 1.51 -18.71
N ALA A 10 -10.52 0.38 -19.33
CA ALA A 10 -11.03 -0.92 -18.89
C ALA A 10 -10.49 -1.28 -17.48
N HIS A 11 -9.19 -1.07 -17.23
CA HIS A 11 -8.60 -1.26 -15.90
C HIS A 11 -9.10 -0.25 -14.88
N PHE A 12 -9.26 1.02 -15.29
CA PHE A 12 -9.84 2.06 -14.45
C PHE A 12 -11.26 1.70 -13.98
N ASN A 13 -12.08 1.14 -14.85
CA ASN A 13 -13.45 0.78 -14.53
C ASN A 13 -13.55 -0.30 -13.44
N TYR A 14 -12.56 -1.19 -13.32
CA TYR A 14 -12.51 -2.12 -12.18
C TYR A 14 -12.51 -1.37 -10.84
N MET A 15 -11.76 -0.28 -10.75
CA MET A 15 -11.61 0.53 -9.54
C MET A 15 -12.72 1.57 -9.38
N TRP A 16 -13.39 1.95 -10.46
CA TRP A 16 -14.43 2.99 -10.45
C TRP A 16 -15.84 2.40 -10.36
N GLU A 17 -16.22 1.62 -11.36
CA GLU A 17 -17.55 0.99 -11.45
C GLU A 17 -17.63 -0.28 -10.59
N GLY A 18 -16.54 -1.03 -10.50
CA GLY A 18 -16.44 -2.27 -9.71
C GLY A 18 -16.12 -2.05 -8.23
N ALA A 19 -16.00 -0.81 -7.75
CA ALA A 19 -15.78 -0.52 -6.35
C ALA A 19 -16.98 -0.94 -5.49
N GLU A 20 -16.70 -1.36 -4.24
CA GLU A 20 -17.77 -1.64 -3.27
C GLU A 20 -18.52 -0.34 -2.94
N PRO A 21 -19.84 -0.31 -3.05
CA PRO A 21 -20.61 0.95 -3.08
C PRO A 21 -20.61 1.73 -1.76
N THR A 22 -20.46 1.07 -0.61
CA THR A 22 -20.46 1.74 0.70
C THR A 22 -19.11 2.38 0.98
N SER A 23 -18.03 1.63 0.77
CA SER A 23 -16.68 2.06 1.08
C SER A 23 -16.03 2.88 -0.03
N GLY A 24 -16.39 2.63 -1.29
CA GLY A 24 -15.69 3.14 -2.46
C GLY A 24 -14.35 2.47 -2.72
N LEU A 25 -13.98 1.44 -1.94
CA LEU A 25 -12.75 0.68 -2.07
C LEU A 25 -12.87 -0.42 -3.13
N ALA A 26 -11.74 -0.93 -3.57
CA ALA A 26 -11.69 -2.03 -4.53
C ALA A 26 -12.16 -3.34 -3.88
N CYS A 27 -13.05 -4.07 -4.57
CA CYS A 27 -13.33 -5.45 -4.21
C CYS A 27 -12.05 -6.29 -4.28
N GLU A 28 -11.93 -7.26 -3.40
CA GLU A 28 -10.80 -8.19 -3.41
C GLU A 28 -10.74 -8.95 -4.73
N ARG A 29 -11.92 -9.37 -5.22
CA ARG A 29 -12.10 -9.98 -6.54
C ARG A 29 -13.49 -9.71 -7.08
N ILE A 30 -13.64 -9.90 -8.39
CA ILE A 30 -14.93 -9.90 -9.08
C ILE A 30 -15.03 -11.19 -9.87
N HIS A 31 -16.03 -12.03 -9.56
CA HIS A 31 -16.33 -13.23 -10.32
C HIS A 31 -17.13 -12.85 -11.55
N THR A 32 -16.63 -13.16 -12.75
CA THR A 32 -17.26 -12.78 -14.03
C THR A 32 -18.57 -13.49 -14.31
N ASP A 33 -18.81 -14.63 -13.65
CA ASP A 33 -20.08 -15.37 -13.70
C ASP A 33 -21.09 -14.93 -12.63
N GLY A 34 -20.69 -14.00 -11.74
CA GLY A 34 -21.51 -13.49 -10.64
C GLY A 34 -21.73 -14.49 -9.50
N VAL A 35 -21.03 -15.61 -9.49
CA VAL A 35 -21.14 -16.63 -8.43
C VAL A 35 -20.04 -16.44 -7.39
N TYR A 36 -20.43 -16.29 -6.13
CA TYR A 36 -19.52 -16.07 -4.99
C TYR A 36 -19.67 -17.20 -3.97
N PRO A 37 -18.99 -18.34 -4.16
CA PRO A 37 -19.14 -19.51 -3.30
C PRO A 37 -18.65 -19.30 -1.87
N GLU A 38 -17.72 -18.38 -1.67
CA GLU A 38 -17.16 -18.01 -0.37
C GLU A 38 -17.94 -16.88 0.34
N ASN A 39 -19.05 -16.42 -0.24
CA ASN A 39 -19.81 -15.27 0.24
C ASN A 39 -18.92 -13.99 0.37
N ASP A 40 -18.05 -13.77 -0.58
CA ASP A 40 -16.99 -12.76 -0.56
C ASP A 40 -17.22 -11.59 -1.52
N ALA A 41 -18.43 -11.47 -2.08
CA ALA A 41 -18.80 -10.41 -3.01
C ALA A 41 -18.60 -8.98 -2.45
N ASP A 42 -18.70 -8.83 -1.13
CA ASP A 42 -18.60 -7.57 -0.42
C ASP A 42 -17.25 -7.36 0.29
N ILE A 43 -16.27 -8.23 0.04
CA ILE A 43 -14.94 -8.11 0.62
C ILE A 43 -14.11 -7.10 -0.16
N VAL A 44 -13.55 -6.12 0.56
CA VAL A 44 -12.63 -5.13 0.01
C VAL A 44 -11.21 -5.39 0.43
N THR A 45 -10.27 -5.10 -0.46
CA THR A 45 -8.83 -5.25 -0.23
C THR A 45 -8.19 -3.92 0.15
N THR A 46 -7.35 -3.92 1.16
CA THR A 46 -6.69 -2.71 1.67
C THR A 46 -5.62 -2.22 0.69
N GLY A 47 -4.64 -3.03 0.38
CA GLY A 47 -3.53 -2.63 -0.51
C GLY A 47 -3.97 -2.44 -1.96
N GLY A 48 -4.80 -3.34 -2.48
CA GLY A 48 -5.38 -3.19 -3.82
C GLY A 48 -6.15 -1.89 -3.99
N SER A 49 -6.84 -1.43 -2.95
CA SER A 49 -7.50 -0.11 -2.93
C SER A 49 -6.49 1.04 -3.01
N GLY A 50 -5.30 0.91 -2.43
CA GLY A 50 -4.24 1.93 -2.55
C GLY A 50 -3.80 2.15 -4.00
N PHE A 51 -3.64 1.07 -4.76
CA PHE A 51 -3.37 1.13 -6.20
C PHE A 51 -4.55 1.72 -6.98
N GLY A 52 -5.77 1.31 -6.62
CA GLY A 52 -7.01 1.86 -7.18
C GLY A 52 -7.12 3.38 -6.97
N ILE A 53 -6.84 3.86 -5.77
CA ILE A 53 -6.83 5.29 -5.43
C ILE A 53 -5.86 6.08 -6.33
N ALA A 54 -4.65 5.56 -6.56
CA ALA A 54 -3.72 6.16 -7.52
C ALA A 54 -4.28 6.12 -8.95
N GLY A 55 -4.93 5.01 -9.34
CA GLY A 55 -5.62 4.87 -10.62
C GLY A 55 -6.77 5.87 -10.82
N LEU A 56 -7.49 6.22 -9.76
CA LEU A 56 -8.55 7.24 -9.82
C LEU A 56 -7.99 8.65 -10.11
N LEU A 57 -6.81 8.99 -9.60
CA LEU A 57 -6.11 10.24 -9.99
C LEU A 57 -5.78 10.25 -11.48
N VAL A 58 -5.30 9.12 -12.01
CA VAL A 58 -5.09 8.98 -13.46
C VAL A 58 -6.40 9.15 -14.23
N GLY A 59 -7.51 8.64 -13.69
CA GLY A 59 -8.84 8.81 -14.27
C GLY A 59 -9.25 10.27 -14.40
N ILE A 60 -8.96 11.11 -13.40
CA ILE A 60 -9.18 12.57 -13.45
C ILE A 60 -8.30 13.20 -14.54
N GLU A 61 -7.01 12.93 -14.52
CA GLU A 61 -6.04 13.50 -15.48
C GLU A 61 -6.32 13.07 -16.94
N ARG A 62 -6.85 11.89 -17.13
CA ARG A 62 -7.23 11.37 -18.44
C ARG A 62 -8.66 11.78 -18.87
N GLY A 63 -9.41 12.45 -18.00
CA GLY A 63 -10.79 12.84 -18.27
C GLY A 63 -11.76 11.67 -18.37
N PHE A 64 -11.48 10.55 -17.70
CA PHE A 64 -12.42 9.42 -17.58
C PHE A 64 -13.54 9.74 -16.60
N ILE A 65 -13.23 10.53 -15.59
CA ILE A 65 -14.16 11.12 -14.62
C ILE A 65 -13.81 12.61 -14.43
N THR A 66 -14.77 13.38 -13.95
CA THR A 66 -14.52 14.77 -13.58
C THR A 66 -13.73 14.87 -12.26
N ARG A 67 -13.14 16.04 -12.03
CA ARG A 67 -12.44 16.31 -10.77
C ARG A 67 -13.38 16.24 -9.56
N GLU A 68 -14.59 16.74 -9.70
CA GLU A 68 -15.64 16.74 -8.69
C GLU A 68 -16.07 15.33 -8.32
N GLU A 69 -16.29 14.46 -9.31
CA GLU A 69 -16.60 13.03 -9.09
C GLU A 69 -15.47 12.33 -8.33
N GLY A 70 -14.22 12.58 -8.72
CA GLY A 70 -13.05 12.04 -8.04
C GLY A 70 -12.95 12.50 -6.58
N VAL A 71 -13.12 13.81 -6.32
CA VAL A 71 -13.10 14.38 -4.95
C VAL A 71 -14.19 13.76 -4.10
N ALA A 72 -15.42 13.59 -4.63
CA ALA A 72 -16.52 12.96 -3.90
C ALA A 72 -16.18 11.51 -3.51
N ARG A 73 -15.60 10.72 -4.43
CA ARG A 73 -15.17 9.35 -4.16
C ARG A 73 -14.05 9.30 -3.13
N PHE A 74 -13.07 10.19 -3.18
CA PHE A 74 -11.99 10.23 -2.20
C PHE A 74 -12.47 10.63 -0.79
N HIS A 75 -13.45 11.52 -0.69
CA HIS A 75 -14.10 11.81 0.59
C HIS A 75 -14.82 10.57 1.14
N GLN A 76 -15.59 9.86 0.30
CA GLN A 76 -16.24 8.61 0.69
C GLN A 76 -15.23 7.61 1.26
N ILE A 77 -14.14 7.37 0.55
CA ILE A 77 -13.07 6.45 0.96
C ILE A 77 -12.43 6.90 2.28
N ALA A 78 -12.05 8.17 2.42
CA ALA A 78 -11.40 8.68 3.61
C ALA A 78 -12.32 8.65 4.84
N ASP A 79 -13.62 8.96 4.66
CA ASP A 79 -14.64 8.88 5.71
C ASP A 79 -14.93 7.46 6.18
N TYR A 80 -14.91 6.52 5.24
CA TYR A 80 -15.04 5.10 5.54
C TYR A 80 -13.82 4.59 6.31
N LEU A 81 -12.62 4.84 5.83
CA LEU A 81 -11.36 4.40 6.45
C LEU A 81 -11.17 4.96 7.87
N ALA A 82 -11.67 6.15 8.14
CA ALA A 82 -11.65 6.73 9.48
C ALA A 82 -12.51 5.97 10.49
N LYS A 83 -13.50 5.19 10.04
CA LYS A 83 -14.45 4.43 10.88
C LYS A 83 -14.20 2.92 10.84
N ALA A 84 -13.47 2.44 9.85
CA ALA A 84 -13.14 1.02 9.70
C ALA A 84 -12.26 0.51 10.84
N ASP A 85 -12.20 -0.81 11.03
CA ASP A 85 -11.33 -1.42 12.02
C ASP A 85 -9.86 -1.06 11.76
N ARG A 86 -9.18 -0.61 12.81
CA ARG A 86 -7.75 -0.28 12.79
C ARG A 86 -7.06 -0.84 14.03
N PHE A 87 -5.86 -1.31 13.86
CA PHE A 87 -5.04 -1.94 14.90
C PHE A 87 -3.73 -1.17 15.01
N HIS A 88 -3.59 -0.36 16.05
CA HIS A 88 -2.49 0.60 16.15
C HIS A 88 -2.39 1.52 14.92
N GLY A 89 -3.57 1.99 14.47
CA GLY A 89 -3.68 2.86 13.29
C GLY A 89 -3.59 2.17 11.93
N VAL A 90 -3.36 0.86 11.87
CA VAL A 90 -3.14 0.05 10.67
C VAL A 90 -4.39 -0.73 10.33
N TRP A 91 -4.82 -0.73 9.07
CA TRP A 91 -5.98 -1.48 8.59
C TRP A 91 -5.65 -2.96 8.39
N PRO A 92 -6.65 -3.86 8.43
CA PRO A 92 -6.45 -5.26 8.14
C PRO A 92 -6.22 -5.51 6.64
N HIS A 93 -5.80 -6.70 6.29
CA HIS A 93 -5.63 -7.15 4.90
C HIS A 93 -6.92 -6.99 4.09
N TRP A 94 -8.02 -7.53 4.63
CA TRP A 94 -9.36 -7.46 4.08
C TRP A 94 -10.37 -6.92 5.07
N MET A 95 -11.40 -6.27 4.54
CA MET A 95 -12.55 -5.77 5.32
C MET A 95 -13.86 -6.17 4.64
N HIS A 96 -14.91 -6.33 5.46
CA HIS A 96 -16.27 -6.34 4.96
C HIS A 96 -16.66 -4.92 4.53
N GLY A 97 -16.85 -4.70 3.23
CA GLY A 97 -17.13 -3.39 2.65
C GLY A 97 -18.28 -2.63 3.32
N PRO A 98 -19.46 -3.24 3.55
CA PRO A 98 -20.59 -2.55 4.18
C PRO A 98 -20.31 -2.09 5.62
N THR A 99 -19.37 -2.69 6.34
CA THR A 99 -19.21 -2.46 7.80
C THR A 99 -17.85 -1.93 8.22
N GLY A 100 -16.82 -2.08 7.41
CA GLY A 100 -15.44 -1.76 7.77
C GLY A 100 -14.82 -2.72 8.79
N LYS A 101 -15.48 -3.83 9.08
CA LYS A 101 -14.98 -4.84 10.01
C LYS A 101 -13.94 -5.74 9.36
N VAL A 102 -12.94 -6.15 10.13
CA VAL A 102 -11.91 -7.07 9.65
C VAL A 102 -12.52 -8.35 9.11
N LYS A 103 -12.14 -8.74 7.89
CA LYS A 103 -12.30 -10.08 7.35
C LYS A 103 -10.94 -10.77 7.48
N PRO A 104 -10.79 -11.77 8.36
CA PRO A 104 -9.52 -12.46 8.54
C PRO A 104 -8.99 -13.05 7.22
N PHE A 105 -7.76 -12.73 6.87
CA PHE A 105 -7.06 -13.38 5.76
C PHE A 105 -6.66 -14.81 6.14
N GLY A 106 -6.30 -15.00 7.40
CA GLY A 106 -6.02 -16.28 8.00
C GLY A 106 -6.28 -16.27 9.50
N GLN A 107 -6.17 -17.41 10.16
CA GLN A 107 -6.50 -17.54 11.59
C GLN A 107 -5.73 -16.53 12.46
N LYS A 108 -4.44 -16.33 12.20
CA LYS A 108 -3.57 -15.41 12.95
C LYS A 108 -3.45 -14.04 12.27
N ASP A 109 -4.03 -13.90 11.08
CA ASP A 109 -4.07 -12.68 10.28
C ASP A 109 -5.50 -12.12 10.32
N ASN A 110 -5.89 -11.65 11.51
CA ASN A 110 -7.20 -11.08 11.82
C ASN A 110 -7.08 -9.71 12.48
N GLY A 111 -6.00 -9.02 12.25
CA GLY A 111 -5.67 -7.71 12.81
C GLY A 111 -5.06 -6.77 11.80
N GLY A 112 -4.04 -6.01 12.20
CA GLY A 112 -3.38 -5.04 11.34
C GLY A 112 -2.40 -5.69 10.36
N ASP A 113 -2.50 -5.30 9.08
CA ASP A 113 -1.56 -5.63 8.03
C ASP A 113 -0.80 -4.35 7.62
N LEU A 114 0.47 -4.27 8.05
CA LEU A 114 1.28 -3.08 7.85
C LEU A 114 1.61 -2.83 6.38
N VAL A 115 1.84 -3.88 5.61
CA VAL A 115 2.24 -3.79 4.20
C VAL A 115 1.07 -3.35 3.33
N GLU A 116 -0.08 -3.99 3.47
CA GLU A 116 -1.30 -3.59 2.77
C GLU A 116 -1.71 -2.16 3.13
N SER A 117 -1.58 -1.79 4.42
CA SER A 117 -1.83 -0.41 4.85
C SER A 117 -0.82 0.59 4.31
N ALA A 118 0.43 0.19 4.09
CA ALA A 118 1.41 1.05 3.44
C ALA A 118 1.06 1.30 1.97
N PHE A 119 0.59 0.28 1.24
CA PHE A 119 0.09 0.47 -0.13
C PHE A 119 -1.15 1.36 -0.18
N LEU A 120 -2.09 1.19 0.75
CA LEU A 120 -3.24 2.08 0.88
C LEU A 120 -2.79 3.52 1.13
N MET A 121 -1.92 3.72 2.11
CA MET A 121 -1.42 5.05 2.47
C MET A 121 -0.59 5.69 1.35
N GLN A 122 0.18 4.92 0.58
CA GLN A 122 0.87 5.40 -0.62
C GLN A 122 -0.10 6.07 -1.59
N GLY A 123 -1.21 5.41 -1.91
CA GLY A 123 -2.26 5.97 -2.78
C GLY A 123 -2.91 7.22 -2.18
N LEU A 124 -3.27 7.17 -0.90
CA LEU A 124 -3.86 8.31 -0.19
C LEU A 124 -2.93 9.52 -0.13
N LEU A 125 -1.64 9.33 0.08
CA LEU A 125 -0.67 10.43 0.09
C LEU A 125 -0.50 11.08 -1.29
N CYS A 126 -0.67 10.33 -2.38
CA CYS A 126 -0.75 10.90 -3.73
C CYS A 126 -1.98 11.83 -3.84
N VAL A 127 -3.14 11.40 -3.35
CA VAL A 127 -4.37 12.23 -3.31
C VAL A 127 -4.16 13.48 -2.45
N ARG A 128 -3.59 13.34 -1.25
CA ARG A 128 -3.27 14.46 -0.38
C ARG A 128 -2.39 15.49 -1.11
N GLN A 129 -1.33 15.04 -1.76
CA GLN A 129 -0.41 15.92 -2.46
C GLN A 129 -1.06 16.61 -3.67
N TYR A 130 -1.93 15.89 -4.39
CA TYR A 130 -2.62 16.40 -5.58
C TYR A 130 -3.63 17.51 -5.24
N PHE A 131 -4.30 17.41 -4.09
CA PHE A 131 -5.38 18.30 -3.70
C PHE A 131 -5.03 19.36 -2.63
N LYS A 132 -3.85 19.34 -2.05
CA LYS A 132 -3.46 20.19 -0.89
C LYS A 132 -3.62 21.70 -1.12
N ASP A 133 -3.46 22.16 -2.36
CA ASP A 133 -3.52 23.57 -2.74
C ASP A 133 -4.82 23.93 -3.50
N GLY A 134 -5.81 23.04 -3.47
CA GLY A 134 -7.07 23.18 -4.16
C GLY A 134 -8.11 24.04 -3.42
N ASN A 135 -9.39 23.80 -3.73
CA ASN A 135 -10.50 24.47 -3.05
C ASN A 135 -10.69 23.96 -1.60
N GLU A 136 -11.65 24.53 -0.86
CA GLU A 136 -11.85 24.19 0.56
C GLU A 136 -12.21 22.70 0.78
N SER A 137 -13.01 22.09 -0.10
CA SER A 137 -13.33 20.66 -0.02
C SER A 137 -12.08 19.79 -0.25
N GLU A 138 -11.26 20.14 -1.23
CA GLU A 138 -10.01 19.45 -1.54
C GLU A 138 -8.98 19.58 -0.41
N LYS A 139 -8.84 20.75 0.19
CA LYS A 139 -7.99 20.96 1.37
C LYS A 139 -8.48 20.17 2.59
N ALA A 140 -9.80 20.12 2.79
CA ALA A 140 -10.40 19.30 3.86
C ALA A 140 -10.12 17.80 3.66
N LEU A 141 -10.20 17.30 2.41
CA LEU A 141 -9.81 15.94 2.06
C LEU A 141 -8.33 15.68 2.37
N ALA A 142 -7.45 16.58 1.93
CA ALA A 142 -6.01 16.48 2.16
C ALA A 142 -5.68 16.45 3.67
N ALA A 143 -6.32 17.30 4.47
CA ALA A 143 -6.17 17.33 5.92
C ALA A 143 -6.64 16.02 6.59
N LYS A 144 -7.76 15.46 6.14
CA LYS A 144 -8.26 14.16 6.65
C LYS A 144 -7.29 13.03 6.36
N ILE A 145 -6.73 12.96 5.15
CA ILE A 145 -5.72 11.96 4.78
C ILE A 145 -4.45 12.15 5.63
N ASP A 146 -4.01 13.38 5.85
CA ASP A 146 -2.85 13.67 6.72
C ASP A 146 -3.08 13.18 8.15
N GLN A 147 -4.32 13.34 8.67
CA GLN A 147 -4.68 12.81 9.98
C GLN A 147 -4.59 11.28 10.02
N LEU A 148 -5.18 10.58 9.04
CA LEU A 148 -5.13 9.11 8.96
C LEU A 148 -3.69 8.60 8.94
N TRP A 149 -2.81 9.27 8.19
CA TRP A 149 -1.39 8.92 8.14
C TRP A 149 -0.68 9.12 9.49
N ARG A 150 -0.94 10.26 10.17
CA ARG A 150 -0.36 10.57 11.48
C ARG A 150 -0.79 9.60 12.58
N GLU A 151 -1.93 8.96 12.43
CA GLU A 151 -2.47 7.99 13.39
C GLU A 151 -1.89 6.59 13.24
N MET A 152 -1.11 6.31 12.19
CA MET A 152 -0.46 5.01 12.02
C MET A 152 0.76 4.89 12.94
N GLU A 153 0.69 3.96 13.90
CA GLU A 153 1.73 3.72 14.90
C GLU A 153 2.85 2.82 14.35
N TRP A 154 3.62 3.31 13.37
CA TRP A 154 4.68 2.55 12.72
C TRP A 154 5.69 1.95 13.68
N THR A 155 6.03 2.65 14.76
CA THR A 155 6.95 2.17 15.80
C THR A 155 6.40 0.98 16.58
N TRP A 156 5.07 0.80 16.67
CA TRP A 156 4.46 -0.41 17.23
C TRP A 156 4.89 -1.66 16.46
N TYR A 157 4.90 -1.54 15.12
CA TYR A 157 5.20 -2.65 14.22
C TYR A 157 6.68 -3.02 14.15
N LEU A 158 7.55 -2.37 14.93
CA LEU A 158 8.90 -2.85 15.21
C LEU A 158 8.91 -4.03 16.20
N ASN A 159 7.84 -4.27 16.94
CA ASN A 159 7.76 -5.34 17.96
C ASN A 159 8.95 -5.30 18.95
N GLY A 160 9.43 -4.11 19.30
CA GLY A 160 10.62 -3.95 20.14
C GLY A 160 11.94 -4.41 19.49
N GLN A 161 11.94 -4.67 18.18
CA GLN A 161 13.10 -5.06 17.40
C GLN A 161 13.59 -3.90 16.51
N ASP A 162 14.59 -4.15 15.69
CA ASP A 162 15.12 -3.19 14.71
C ASP A 162 14.78 -3.65 13.27
N VAL A 163 13.55 -4.06 13.06
CA VAL A 163 12.95 -4.51 11.80
C VAL A 163 11.43 -4.40 11.90
N LEU A 164 10.75 -4.03 10.82
CA LEU A 164 9.29 -4.00 10.79
C LEU A 164 8.71 -5.42 10.68
N TYR A 165 7.54 -5.63 11.28
CA TYR A 165 6.76 -6.85 11.20
C TYR A 165 5.50 -6.63 10.36
N TRP A 166 5.09 -7.65 9.60
CA TRP A 166 3.95 -7.59 8.66
C TRP A 166 2.62 -7.48 9.39
N HIS A 167 2.41 -8.33 10.40
CA HIS A 167 1.12 -8.53 11.03
C HIS A 167 1.15 -8.35 12.55
N TRP A 168 0.08 -7.76 13.07
CA TRP A 168 -0.24 -7.82 14.48
C TRP A 168 -1.71 -8.20 14.67
N SER A 169 -1.99 -9.13 15.57
CA SER A 169 -3.34 -9.65 15.85
C SER A 169 -3.78 -9.29 17.27
N PRO A 170 -5.02 -8.81 17.47
CA PRO A 170 -5.55 -8.57 18.81
C PRO A 170 -5.72 -9.87 19.62
N ASN A 171 -5.78 -11.03 18.98
CA ASN A 171 -5.99 -12.32 19.61
C ASN A 171 -4.70 -13.15 19.73
N TYR A 172 -3.77 -12.97 18.79
CA TYR A 172 -2.54 -13.77 18.66
C TYR A 172 -1.26 -12.91 18.77
N ALA A 173 -1.39 -11.61 18.97
CA ALA A 173 -0.27 -10.67 19.04
C ALA A 173 0.71 -10.87 17.86
N TRP A 174 1.95 -11.17 18.13
CA TRP A 174 3.03 -11.32 17.13
C TRP A 174 3.25 -12.79 16.69
N GLU A 175 2.31 -13.71 16.92
CA GLU A 175 2.50 -15.13 16.62
C GLU A 175 2.73 -15.45 15.14
N MET A 176 2.34 -14.58 14.19
CA MET A 176 2.74 -14.71 12.79
C MET A 176 4.25 -14.62 12.62
N ASN A 177 4.93 -13.84 13.47
CA ASN A 177 6.39 -13.67 13.52
C ASN A 177 7.01 -13.50 12.14
N PHE A 178 6.49 -12.54 11.35
CA PHE A 178 6.89 -12.32 9.96
C PHE A 178 7.63 -10.99 9.81
N PRO A 179 8.96 -10.94 10.05
CA PRO A 179 9.76 -9.74 9.85
C PRO A 179 9.87 -9.40 8.35
N LEU A 180 9.85 -8.12 8.03
CA LEU A 180 9.99 -7.60 6.67
C LEU A 180 11.46 -7.44 6.32
N GLU A 181 12.04 -8.46 5.73
CA GLU A 181 13.46 -8.50 5.41
C GLU A 181 13.72 -8.73 3.92
N GLY A 182 14.73 -8.05 3.38
CA GLY A 182 15.21 -8.25 2.02
C GLY A 182 14.43 -7.48 0.95
N TYR A 183 14.96 -7.49 -0.27
CA TYR A 183 14.37 -6.82 -1.41
C TYR A 183 13.09 -7.53 -1.86
N ASN A 184 11.98 -6.87 -1.64
CA ASN A 184 10.63 -7.27 -2.03
C ASN A 184 9.76 -6.01 -2.16
N GLU A 185 8.44 -6.16 -2.22
CA GLU A 185 7.45 -5.08 -2.34
C GLU A 185 7.41 -4.10 -1.15
N CYS A 186 8.01 -4.45 -0.02
CA CYS A 186 7.88 -3.70 1.24
C CYS A 186 8.79 -2.46 1.35
N LEU A 187 9.49 -2.05 0.29
CA LEU A 187 10.33 -0.85 0.32
C LEU A 187 9.53 0.38 0.76
N ILE A 188 8.34 0.59 0.18
CA ILE A 188 7.48 1.73 0.52
C ILE A 188 7.04 1.73 1.98
N THR A 189 6.87 0.55 2.59
CA THR A 189 6.52 0.40 4.01
C THR A 189 7.61 1.02 4.89
N TYR A 190 8.87 0.73 4.62
CA TYR A 190 10.01 1.33 5.34
C TYR A 190 10.15 2.83 5.10
N ILE A 191 9.92 3.29 3.87
CA ILE A 191 10.01 4.72 3.52
C ILE A 191 8.91 5.51 4.24
N LEU A 192 7.67 5.04 4.21
CA LEU A 192 6.57 5.70 4.91
C LEU A 192 6.79 5.67 6.42
N ALA A 193 7.21 4.55 6.98
CA ALA A 193 7.49 4.43 8.39
C ALA A 193 8.62 5.39 8.84
N ALA A 194 9.71 5.48 8.07
CA ALA A 194 10.83 6.40 8.39
C ALA A 194 10.43 7.89 8.22
N SER A 195 9.50 8.19 7.30
CA SER A 195 9.02 9.56 7.05
C SER A 195 7.78 9.94 7.86
N SER A 196 7.30 9.07 8.74
CA SER A 196 6.14 9.36 9.59
C SER A 196 6.38 10.61 10.45
N PRO A 197 5.42 11.57 10.48
CA PRO A 197 5.59 12.78 11.28
C PRO A 197 5.36 12.57 12.78
N THR A 198 4.79 11.42 13.19
CA THR A 198 4.37 11.11 14.56
C THR A 198 5.09 9.90 15.16
N TYR A 199 5.28 8.85 14.36
CA TYR A 199 5.85 7.58 14.80
C TYR A 199 7.00 7.12 13.87
N PRO A 200 8.03 7.97 13.63
CA PRO A 200 9.10 7.62 12.71
C PRO A 200 9.95 6.47 13.27
N ILE A 201 10.28 5.52 12.42
CA ILE A 201 11.22 4.45 12.76
C ILE A 201 12.67 4.92 12.54
N PRO A 202 13.66 4.35 13.26
CA PRO A 202 15.06 4.68 13.05
C PRO A 202 15.56 4.15 11.69
N ALA A 203 16.55 4.81 11.10
CA ALA A 203 17.18 4.38 9.85
C ALA A 203 17.77 2.97 9.94
N SER A 204 18.23 2.55 11.14
CA SER A 204 18.72 1.20 11.39
C SER A 204 17.69 0.12 11.04
N ALA A 205 16.41 0.37 11.25
CA ALA A 205 15.35 -0.58 10.90
C ALA A 205 15.31 -0.87 9.39
N TYR A 206 15.50 0.15 8.54
CA TYR A 206 15.65 -0.04 7.10
C TYR A 206 16.91 -0.84 6.76
N HIS A 207 18.04 -0.49 7.35
CA HIS A 207 19.32 -1.17 7.08
C HIS A 207 19.33 -2.63 7.52
N ASN A 208 18.72 -2.94 8.67
CA ASN A 208 18.62 -4.31 9.18
C ASN A 208 17.54 -5.11 8.46
N GLY A 209 16.38 -4.50 8.23
CA GLY A 209 15.22 -5.12 7.58
C GLY A 209 15.39 -5.21 6.07
N TRP A 210 14.80 -4.27 5.31
CA TRP A 210 14.75 -4.38 3.85
C TRP A 210 16.11 -4.51 3.20
N ALA A 211 17.10 -3.73 3.62
CA ALA A 211 18.45 -3.81 3.06
C ALA A 211 19.28 -5.02 3.55
N ARG A 212 18.83 -5.74 4.60
CA ARG A 212 19.50 -6.92 5.19
C ARG A 212 21.01 -6.70 5.41
N LYS A 213 21.39 -5.53 5.92
CA LYS A 213 22.81 -5.15 6.13
C LYS A 213 23.66 -5.28 4.84
N GLY A 214 23.06 -4.99 3.69
CA GLY A 214 23.68 -5.15 2.37
C GLY A 214 23.51 -6.54 1.73
N GLY A 215 22.83 -7.47 2.37
CA GLY A 215 22.59 -8.83 1.84
C GLY A 215 21.69 -8.90 0.60
N ILE A 216 21.06 -7.77 0.22
CA ILE A 216 20.32 -7.63 -1.04
C ILE A 216 21.22 -7.37 -2.26
N LYS A 217 22.51 -7.11 -2.07
CA LYS A 217 23.43 -6.87 -3.20
C LYS A 217 23.63 -8.15 -4.01
N SER A 218 23.82 -7.99 -5.30
CA SER A 218 24.07 -9.07 -6.24
C SER A 218 25.15 -8.69 -7.24
N ASP A 219 26.00 -9.64 -7.57
CA ASP A 219 26.99 -9.53 -8.65
C ASP A 219 26.53 -10.33 -9.90
N ALA A 220 25.28 -10.80 -9.92
CA ALA A 220 24.74 -11.58 -11.03
C ALA A 220 24.61 -10.73 -12.30
N VAL A 221 24.73 -11.39 -13.45
CA VAL A 221 24.53 -10.79 -14.77
C VAL A 221 23.53 -11.65 -15.53
N ALA A 222 22.52 -11.01 -16.13
CA ALA A 222 21.57 -11.67 -17.01
C ALA A 222 21.41 -10.86 -18.31
N TYR A 223 21.50 -11.50 -19.46
CA TYR A 223 21.42 -10.85 -20.78
C TYR A 223 22.40 -9.67 -20.92
N ASP A 224 23.63 -9.84 -20.44
CA ASP A 224 24.69 -8.81 -20.40
C ASP A 224 24.35 -7.56 -19.56
N LEU A 225 23.31 -7.62 -18.71
CA LEU A 225 22.92 -6.56 -17.80
C LEU A 225 23.27 -6.94 -16.36
N PRO A 226 23.92 -6.07 -15.58
CA PRO A 226 24.20 -6.34 -14.19
C PRO A 226 22.91 -6.30 -13.36
N LEU A 227 22.66 -7.31 -12.56
CA LEU A 227 21.60 -7.37 -11.56
C LEU A 227 22.17 -6.95 -10.21
N ILE A 228 22.19 -5.66 -9.94
CA ILE A 228 22.84 -5.08 -8.74
C ILE A 228 22.12 -5.41 -7.41
N LEU A 229 20.87 -5.82 -7.48
CA LEU A 229 20.08 -6.27 -6.33
C LEU A 229 19.45 -7.63 -6.64
N LYS A 230 19.37 -8.47 -5.63
CA LYS A 230 18.63 -9.73 -5.67
C LYS A 230 17.40 -9.66 -4.78
N HIS A 231 16.29 -10.20 -5.27
CA HIS A 231 15.08 -10.33 -4.48
C HIS A 231 15.30 -11.23 -3.26
N ASN A 232 14.49 -11.03 -2.24
CA ASN A 232 14.58 -11.78 -1.00
C ASN A 232 14.54 -13.29 -1.25
N TYR A 233 15.48 -14.02 -0.65
CA TYR A 233 15.65 -15.47 -0.79
C TYR A 233 15.96 -15.98 -2.22
N ALA A 234 16.10 -15.11 -3.21
CA ALA A 234 16.54 -15.53 -4.54
C ALA A 234 18.07 -15.73 -4.55
N GLU A 235 18.53 -16.85 -5.14
CA GLU A 235 19.96 -17.11 -5.29
C GLU A 235 20.51 -16.46 -6.55
N GLU A 236 19.76 -16.49 -7.66
CA GLU A 236 20.21 -16.01 -8.98
C GLU A 236 19.32 -14.89 -9.51
N TYR A 237 18.10 -15.21 -9.90
CA TYR A 237 17.16 -14.29 -10.54
C TYR A 237 16.05 -13.87 -9.58
N GLY A 238 15.30 -12.84 -9.97
CA GLY A 238 14.32 -12.26 -9.10
C GLY A 238 13.09 -13.10 -8.78
N GLY A 239 12.29 -12.62 -7.85
CA GLY A 239 10.94 -13.10 -7.54
C GLY A 239 9.89 -12.55 -8.51
N PRO A 240 8.62 -12.53 -8.12
CA PRO A 240 7.54 -11.99 -8.92
C PRO A 240 7.77 -10.50 -9.23
N LEU A 241 7.30 -10.08 -10.40
CA LEU A 241 7.54 -8.74 -10.94
C LEU A 241 7.02 -7.62 -10.02
N PHE A 242 5.94 -7.86 -9.29
CA PHE A 242 5.35 -6.86 -8.39
C PHE A 242 6.30 -6.47 -7.24
N TRP A 243 7.24 -7.33 -6.82
CA TRP A 243 8.25 -6.98 -5.82
C TRP A 243 9.12 -5.79 -6.27
N ALA A 244 9.33 -5.65 -7.56
CA ALA A 244 10.10 -4.55 -8.12
C ALA A 244 9.25 -3.32 -8.48
N HIS A 245 7.90 -3.41 -8.45
CA HIS A 245 7.04 -2.36 -8.98
C HIS A 245 6.16 -1.67 -7.95
N TYR A 246 5.60 -2.39 -6.98
CA TYR A 246 4.56 -1.87 -6.09
C TYR A 246 4.96 -0.62 -5.31
N SER A 247 6.18 -0.56 -4.81
CA SER A 247 6.67 0.61 -4.07
C SER A 247 6.78 1.88 -4.92
N TYR A 248 6.89 1.74 -6.25
CA TYR A 248 7.16 2.87 -7.14
C TYR A 248 5.91 3.55 -7.70
N ILE A 249 4.73 3.14 -7.29
CA ILE A 249 3.49 3.83 -7.68
C ILE A 249 3.41 5.21 -7.06
N GLY A 250 3.79 5.35 -5.79
CA GLY A 250 3.85 6.62 -5.08
C GLY A 250 5.26 7.18 -4.89
N LEU A 251 6.29 6.44 -5.27
CA LEU A 251 7.69 6.80 -5.09
C LEU A 251 8.36 7.03 -6.45
N CYS A 252 8.80 8.27 -6.72
CA CYS A 252 9.54 8.58 -7.94
C CYS A 252 10.98 8.03 -7.86
N PRO A 253 11.35 7.01 -8.62
CA PRO A 253 12.69 6.42 -8.52
C PRO A 253 13.81 7.36 -9.00
N VAL A 254 13.49 8.32 -9.86
CA VAL A 254 14.45 9.31 -10.38
C VAL A 254 14.83 10.34 -9.32
N ALA A 255 13.88 10.66 -8.41
CA ALA A 255 14.10 11.61 -7.32
C ALA A 255 14.62 10.95 -6.03
N CYS A 256 14.50 9.63 -5.94
CA CYS A 256 14.88 8.87 -4.76
C CYS A 256 16.30 8.30 -4.92
N ARG A 257 17.27 8.92 -4.25
CA ARG A 257 18.58 8.29 -4.04
C ARG A 257 18.47 7.40 -2.80
N ILE A 258 18.16 6.13 -3.03
CA ILE A 258 18.27 5.12 -1.98
C ILE A 258 19.75 4.75 -1.93
N ASP A 259 20.47 5.26 -0.94
CA ASP A 259 21.86 4.92 -0.75
C ASP A 259 21.98 3.53 -0.12
N THR A 260 21.93 2.51 -0.99
CA THR A 260 22.17 1.11 -0.59
C THR A 260 23.66 0.82 -0.37
N LEU A 261 24.52 1.80 -0.62
CA LEU A 261 25.96 1.61 -0.74
C LEU A 261 26.78 2.19 0.41
N THR A 262 26.19 2.95 1.32
CA THR A 262 26.92 3.38 2.52
C THR A 262 27.15 2.19 3.44
N THR A 263 28.24 1.49 3.16
CA THR A 263 28.96 0.76 4.21
C THR A 263 29.42 1.81 5.19
N GLY A 264 28.83 1.84 6.39
CA GLY A 264 29.39 2.61 7.49
C GLY A 264 30.85 2.22 7.68
N THR A 265 31.71 3.17 7.53
CA THR A 265 33.02 3.18 8.17
C THR A 265 32.87 3.77 9.55
#